data_754e94ba1dd709750a9c13431818571f
#
_entry.id   754e94ba1dd709750a9c13431818571f
#
_cell.length_a   1.000
_cell.length_b   1.000
_cell.length_c   1.000
_cell.angle_alpha   90.00
_cell.angle_beta   90.00
_cell.angle_gamma   90.00
#
_symmetry.space_group_name_H-M   'P 1'
#
loop_
_entity.id
_entity.type
_entity.pdbx_description
1 polymer ?
#
loop_
_entity_poly.entity_id
_entity_poly.type
_entity_poly.pdbx_seq_one_letter_code
_entity_poly.pdbx_strand_id
1 'polypeptide(L)'
;MKIGLIDVDGHNFPNIPLMKLSAWHKKHGDTVKWYEPLDAYCDEYDRVYMSKVFSFTPDYEYPIYAKEIKRGGSGYCIELKDGKEIFHKERDTNLQHEIEHIYPDYSIYPEFTKDTAYGFLTRGCPRGCGFCHVEAKEGRCSVKVADLSEFWRGQKNIILCDPNILACKDHIELLQQLVDSRARVNFNQGLDIRLINDRNLELIKQIKVDGIHFAFDRWQDKEIIEPKLRQFAEKTGFHRNKGKVTVYILTNYDTTLEQDLYRIQLCRELNFSPYPMIY
;
A
#
# COMPACT_ATOMS: atom_id res chain seq x y z
N MET A 1 -6.35 -25.68 15.43
CA MET A 1 -5.90 -26.10 14.06
C MET A 1 -4.42 -25.75 13.88
N LYS A 2 -3.76 -26.46 12.97
CA LYS A 2 -2.41 -26.13 12.49
C LYS A 2 -2.53 -25.32 11.20
N ILE A 3 -2.11 -24.05 11.24
CA ILE A 3 -2.25 -23.11 10.14
C ILE A 3 -0.88 -22.78 9.56
N GLY A 4 -0.73 -22.95 8.25
CA GLY A 4 0.46 -22.54 7.49
C GLY A 4 0.22 -21.23 6.75
N LEU A 5 1.25 -20.38 6.67
CA LEU A 5 1.25 -19.15 5.90
C LEU A 5 2.31 -19.22 4.80
N ILE A 6 1.97 -18.81 3.59
CA ILE A 6 2.89 -18.64 2.46
C ILE A 6 2.76 -17.23 1.94
N ASP A 7 3.84 -16.46 2.05
CA ASP A 7 3.98 -15.18 1.37
C ASP A 7 4.69 -15.41 0.03
N VAL A 8 3.90 -15.42 -1.05
CA VAL A 8 4.38 -15.81 -2.38
C VAL A 8 5.35 -14.78 -2.96
N ASP A 9 5.17 -13.50 -2.61
CA ASP A 9 6.05 -12.42 -3.07
C ASP A 9 7.34 -12.32 -2.25
N GLY A 10 7.48 -13.14 -1.22
CA GLY A 10 8.60 -13.13 -0.31
C GLY A 10 8.44 -12.17 0.86
N HIS A 11 9.34 -12.26 1.83
CA HIS A 11 9.19 -11.61 3.12
C HIS A 11 9.80 -10.20 3.18
N ASN A 12 10.02 -9.56 2.04
CA ASN A 12 10.67 -8.24 1.97
C ASN A 12 9.77 -7.05 2.33
N PHE A 13 8.45 -7.28 2.37
CA PHE A 13 7.44 -6.32 2.80
C PHE A 13 6.34 -7.05 3.56
N PRO A 14 5.95 -6.59 4.77
CA PRO A 14 4.95 -7.28 5.57
C PRO A 14 3.60 -7.40 4.86
N ASN A 15 3.11 -8.61 4.74
CA ASN A 15 1.81 -8.91 4.14
C ASN A 15 0.70 -8.74 5.18
N ILE A 16 -0.03 -7.61 5.10
CA ILE A 16 -1.06 -7.23 6.08
C ILE A 16 -2.17 -8.30 6.20
N PRO A 17 -2.73 -8.86 5.11
CA PRO A 17 -3.68 -9.96 5.19
C PRO A 17 -3.16 -11.17 5.97
N LEU A 18 -1.92 -11.61 5.74
CA LEU A 18 -1.34 -12.73 6.47
C LEU A 18 -1.14 -12.42 7.97
N MET A 19 -0.73 -11.17 8.31
CA MET A 19 -0.63 -10.74 9.71
C MET A 19 -2.00 -10.74 10.41
N LYS A 20 -3.07 -10.32 9.72
CA LYS A 20 -4.43 -10.33 10.27
C LYS A 20 -4.96 -11.77 10.44
N LEU A 21 -4.74 -12.64 9.45
CA LEU A 21 -5.08 -14.06 9.53
C LEU A 21 -4.34 -14.75 10.69
N SER A 22 -3.04 -14.47 10.84
CA SER A 22 -2.25 -14.98 11.97
C SER A 22 -2.83 -14.55 13.31
N ALA A 23 -3.12 -13.25 13.46
CA ALA A 23 -3.70 -12.71 14.69
C ALA A 23 -5.05 -13.36 15.02
N TRP A 24 -5.90 -13.53 14.01
CA TRP A 24 -7.23 -14.13 14.20
C TRP A 24 -7.14 -15.58 14.62
N HIS A 25 -6.33 -16.40 13.95
CA HIS A 25 -6.14 -17.80 14.30
C HIS A 25 -5.51 -17.98 15.68
N LYS A 26 -4.47 -17.22 16.01
CA LYS A 26 -3.85 -17.27 17.34
C LYS A 26 -4.84 -16.89 18.46
N LYS A 27 -5.71 -15.90 18.21
CA LYS A 27 -6.79 -15.51 19.15
C LYS A 27 -7.77 -16.65 19.41
N HIS A 28 -7.97 -17.55 18.44
CA HIS A 28 -8.83 -18.72 18.57
C HIS A 28 -8.12 -19.99 19.04
N GLY A 29 -6.86 -19.89 19.49
CA GLY A 29 -6.09 -21.00 20.02
C GLY A 29 -5.45 -21.90 18.97
N ASP A 30 -5.40 -21.47 17.71
CA ASP A 30 -4.76 -22.19 16.63
C ASP A 30 -3.23 -21.96 16.66
N THR A 31 -2.47 -22.97 16.20
CA THR A 31 -1.03 -22.83 15.99
C THR A 31 -0.77 -22.28 14.60
N VAL A 32 -0.13 -21.12 14.51
CA VAL A 32 0.19 -20.46 13.24
C VAL A 32 1.69 -20.36 13.04
N LYS A 33 2.18 -20.76 11.87
CA LYS A 33 3.57 -20.59 11.47
C LYS A 33 3.74 -20.46 9.95
N TRP A 34 4.89 -20.04 9.51
CA TRP A 34 5.27 -20.16 8.10
C TRP A 34 5.18 -21.61 7.67
N TYR A 35 4.68 -21.84 6.46
CA TYR A 35 4.56 -23.19 5.91
C TYR A 35 5.95 -23.78 5.65
N GLU A 36 6.21 -24.94 6.23
CA GLU A 36 7.43 -25.69 6.04
C GLU A 36 7.11 -27.07 5.45
N PRO A 37 7.59 -27.41 4.23
CA PRO A 37 7.28 -28.68 3.58
C PRO A 37 7.66 -29.91 4.42
N LEU A 38 8.81 -29.86 5.13
CA LEU A 38 9.26 -30.98 5.97
C LEU A 38 8.32 -31.19 7.17
N ASP A 39 7.85 -30.11 7.79
CA ASP A 39 6.87 -30.18 8.88
C ASP A 39 5.53 -30.74 8.40
N ALA A 40 5.12 -30.36 7.17
CA ALA A 40 3.89 -30.80 6.55
C ALA A 40 3.89 -32.29 6.22
N TYR A 41 5.05 -32.85 5.87
CA TYR A 41 5.19 -34.29 5.59
C TYR A 41 4.98 -35.14 6.82
N CYS A 42 5.39 -34.67 7.99
CA CYS A 42 5.25 -35.39 9.26
C CYS A 42 3.87 -35.19 9.90
N ASP A 43 3.28 -34.02 9.73
CA ASP A 43 2.01 -33.62 10.34
C ASP A 43 1.31 -32.60 9.44
N GLU A 44 0.30 -33.06 8.70
CA GLU A 44 -0.44 -32.26 7.71
C GLU A 44 -1.05 -31.00 8.34
N TYR A 45 -0.99 -29.89 7.59
CA TYR A 45 -1.66 -28.66 8.00
C TYR A 45 -3.18 -28.79 7.84
N ASP A 46 -3.93 -28.25 8.79
CA ASP A 46 -5.39 -28.15 8.64
C ASP A 46 -5.75 -27.15 7.53
N ARG A 47 -5.00 -26.03 7.46
CA ARG A 47 -5.21 -25.01 6.42
C ARG A 47 -3.90 -24.29 6.12
N VAL A 48 -3.69 -23.97 4.85
CA VAL A 48 -2.61 -23.09 4.38
C VAL A 48 -3.23 -21.87 3.67
N TYR A 49 -2.82 -20.68 4.08
CA TYR A 49 -3.11 -19.44 3.39
C TYR A 49 -1.92 -19.02 2.55
N MET A 50 -2.17 -18.77 1.27
CA MET A 50 -1.20 -18.23 0.32
C MET A 50 -1.61 -16.82 -0.05
N SER A 51 -0.72 -15.85 0.09
CA SER A 51 -0.97 -14.47 -0.35
C SER A 51 0.03 -14.08 -1.44
N LYS A 52 -0.50 -13.54 -2.54
CA LYS A 52 0.27 -13.04 -3.68
C LYS A 52 -0.24 -11.65 -4.06
N VAL A 53 0.63 -10.66 -4.06
CA VAL A 53 0.30 -9.25 -4.37
C VAL A 53 0.56 -8.93 -5.84
N PHE A 54 1.69 -9.37 -6.38
CA PHE A 54 2.12 -9.03 -7.73
C PHE A 54 1.79 -10.15 -8.73
N SER A 55 1.21 -9.79 -9.88
CA SER A 55 0.86 -10.71 -10.96
C SER A 55 2.06 -11.45 -11.55
N PHE A 56 3.20 -10.77 -11.64
CA PHE A 56 4.43 -11.27 -12.24
C PHE A 56 5.27 -12.15 -11.31
N THR A 57 4.97 -12.22 -10.00
CA THR A 57 5.68 -13.13 -9.10
C THR A 57 5.32 -14.58 -9.47
N PRO A 58 6.29 -15.50 -9.66
CA PRO A 58 6.02 -16.91 -9.82
C PRO A 58 5.21 -17.46 -8.63
N ASP A 59 4.31 -18.41 -8.88
CA ASP A 59 3.55 -19.02 -7.79
C ASP A 59 4.46 -19.97 -6.98
N TYR A 60 4.01 -20.39 -5.81
CA TYR A 60 4.71 -21.37 -4.99
C TYR A 60 4.69 -22.74 -5.70
N GLU A 61 5.86 -23.23 -6.07
CA GLU A 61 6.03 -24.40 -6.97
C GLU A 61 6.07 -25.76 -6.25
N TYR A 62 6.26 -25.73 -4.93
CA TYR A 62 6.40 -26.99 -4.17
C TYR A 62 5.02 -27.55 -3.76
N PRO A 63 4.92 -28.89 -3.59
CA PRO A 63 3.72 -29.52 -3.05
C PRO A 63 3.32 -28.95 -1.68
N ILE A 64 2.03 -28.70 -1.50
CA ILE A 64 1.47 -28.22 -0.24
C ILE A 64 0.63 -29.34 0.38
N TYR A 65 1.06 -29.81 1.55
CA TYR A 65 0.35 -30.84 2.31
C TYR A 65 -0.55 -30.19 3.36
N ALA A 66 -1.81 -29.99 2.98
CA ALA A 66 -2.83 -29.38 3.81
C ALA A 66 -4.22 -29.87 3.40
N LYS A 67 -5.13 -29.98 4.39
CA LYS A 67 -6.54 -30.35 4.14
C LYS A 67 -7.27 -29.29 3.33
N GLU A 68 -6.89 -28.01 3.52
CA GLU A 68 -7.48 -26.88 2.79
C GLU A 68 -6.39 -25.86 2.42
N ILE A 69 -6.42 -25.40 1.16
CA ILE A 69 -5.53 -24.32 0.67
C ILE A 69 -6.40 -23.15 0.25
N LYS A 70 -6.14 -21.97 0.84
CA LYS A 70 -6.79 -20.70 0.48
C LYS A 70 -5.80 -19.75 -0.14
N ARG A 71 -6.11 -19.29 -1.36
CA ARG A 71 -5.33 -18.30 -2.09
C ARG A 71 -6.02 -16.94 -2.02
N GLY A 72 -5.23 -15.89 -1.87
CA GLY A 72 -5.73 -14.52 -1.84
C GLY A 72 -4.69 -13.51 -2.27
N GLY A 73 -5.11 -12.26 -2.41
CA GLY A 73 -4.27 -11.15 -2.87
C GLY A 73 -4.42 -10.84 -4.35
N SER A 74 -4.10 -9.60 -4.73
CA SER A 74 -4.32 -9.08 -6.08
C SER A 74 -3.57 -9.82 -7.18
N GLY A 75 -2.43 -10.43 -6.88
CA GLY A 75 -1.65 -11.20 -7.85
C GLY A 75 -2.39 -12.44 -8.40
N TYR A 76 -3.34 -13.00 -7.64
CA TYR A 76 -4.20 -14.08 -8.14
C TYR A 76 -5.42 -13.57 -8.92
N CYS A 77 -5.73 -12.27 -8.80
CA CYS A 77 -6.86 -11.64 -9.47
C CYS A 77 -6.49 -11.03 -10.82
N ILE A 78 -5.21 -10.85 -11.10
CA ILE A 78 -4.72 -10.23 -12.33
C ILE A 78 -4.27 -11.31 -13.30
N GLU A 79 -4.79 -11.24 -14.53
CA GLU A 79 -4.40 -12.09 -15.65
C GLU A 79 -3.76 -11.24 -16.75
N LEU A 80 -2.61 -11.68 -17.25
CA LEU A 80 -1.97 -11.04 -18.38
C LEU A 80 -2.51 -11.68 -19.68
N LYS A 81 -3.27 -10.91 -20.45
CA LYS A 81 -3.83 -11.34 -21.73
C LYS A 81 -3.51 -10.31 -22.81
N ASP A 82 -2.90 -10.77 -23.89
CA ASP A 82 -2.47 -9.93 -25.03
C ASP A 82 -1.63 -8.71 -24.61
N GLY A 83 -0.75 -8.90 -23.63
CA GLY A 83 0.10 -7.84 -23.08
C GLY A 83 -0.62 -6.82 -22.18
N LYS A 84 -1.89 -7.08 -21.83
CA LYS A 84 -2.67 -6.23 -20.91
C LYS A 84 -3.05 -6.98 -19.65
N GLU A 85 -2.96 -6.31 -18.53
CA GLU A 85 -3.41 -6.83 -17.25
C GLU A 85 -4.92 -6.63 -17.11
N ILE A 86 -5.63 -7.74 -16.82
CA ILE A 86 -7.08 -7.75 -16.58
C ILE A 86 -7.31 -8.16 -15.13
N PHE A 87 -8.01 -7.33 -14.37
CA PHE A 87 -8.39 -7.62 -12.99
C PHE A 87 -9.73 -8.37 -12.95
N HIS A 88 -9.73 -9.55 -12.34
CA HIS A 88 -10.89 -10.43 -12.15
C HIS A 88 -11.46 -10.29 -10.74
N LYS A 89 -12.47 -9.45 -10.57
CA LYS A 89 -13.09 -9.15 -9.26
C LYS A 89 -13.67 -10.39 -8.58
N GLU A 90 -14.14 -11.34 -9.34
CA GLU A 90 -14.72 -12.62 -8.86
C GLU A 90 -13.67 -13.55 -8.21
N ARG A 91 -12.38 -13.32 -8.47
CA ARG A 91 -11.26 -14.05 -7.84
C ARG A 91 -10.79 -13.40 -6.54
N ASP A 92 -11.29 -12.20 -6.22
CA ASP A 92 -10.89 -11.45 -5.03
C ASP A 92 -11.57 -12.00 -3.78
N THR A 93 -10.77 -12.61 -2.91
CA THR A 93 -11.22 -13.15 -1.63
C THR A 93 -10.97 -12.13 -0.52
N ASN A 94 -11.98 -11.32 -0.22
CA ASN A 94 -11.91 -10.38 0.88
C ASN A 94 -11.84 -11.12 2.23
N LEU A 95 -11.12 -10.54 3.19
CA LEU A 95 -11.14 -11.00 4.57
C LEU A 95 -12.54 -10.77 5.18
N GLN A 96 -12.96 -11.66 6.08
CA GLN A 96 -14.16 -11.45 6.87
C GLN A 96 -13.97 -10.21 7.76
N HIS A 97 -15.08 -9.55 8.09
CA HIS A 97 -15.06 -8.30 8.85
C HIS A 97 -14.25 -8.40 10.15
N GLU A 98 -14.44 -9.47 10.92
CA GLU A 98 -13.74 -9.69 12.19
C GLU A 98 -12.22 -9.87 12.01
N ILE A 99 -11.80 -10.38 10.85
CA ILE A 99 -10.39 -10.54 10.49
C ILE A 99 -9.83 -9.20 9.97
N GLU A 100 -10.63 -8.48 9.17
CA GLU A 100 -10.20 -7.19 8.61
C GLU A 100 -9.92 -6.15 9.71
N HIS A 101 -10.69 -6.17 10.80
CA HIS A 101 -10.57 -5.22 11.91
C HIS A 101 -9.76 -5.73 13.12
N ILE A 102 -9.06 -6.88 12.98
CA ILE A 102 -8.16 -7.34 14.04
C ILE A 102 -6.81 -6.63 13.96
N TYR A 103 -6.22 -6.36 15.13
CA TYR A 103 -4.85 -5.84 15.20
C TYR A 103 -3.86 -6.85 14.59
N PRO A 104 -3.00 -6.43 13.63
CA PRO A 104 -2.11 -7.35 12.93
C PRO A 104 -1.11 -8.04 13.85
N ASP A 105 -0.82 -9.29 13.57
CA ASP A 105 0.27 -10.02 14.24
C ASP A 105 1.62 -9.65 13.63
N TYR A 106 2.22 -8.61 14.14
CA TYR A 106 3.53 -8.14 13.70
C TYR A 106 4.67 -9.12 13.99
N SER A 107 4.45 -10.13 14.86
CA SER A 107 5.50 -11.09 15.22
C SER A 107 5.92 -12.00 14.08
N ILE A 108 5.11 -12.13 13.02
CA ILE A 108 5.47 -12.96 11.86
C ILE A 108 6.44 -12.27 10.88
N TYR A 109 6.68 -10.94 11.01
CA TYR A 109 7.68 -10.19 10.24
C TYR A 109 8.60 -9.37 11.17
N PRO A 110 9.32 -9.97 12.11
CA PRO A 110 9.99 -9.25 13.19
C PRO A 110 11.06 -8.27 12.70
N GLU A 111 11.69 -8.52 11.56
CA GLU A 111 12.73 -7.65 10.99
C GLU A 111 12.18 -6.30 10.53
N PHE A 112 10.94 -6.27 10.01
CA PHE A 112 10.33 -5.06 9.45
C PHE A 112 9.41 -4.35 10.44
N THR A 113 8.83 -5.08 11.39
CA THR A 113 7.71 -4.59 12.20
C THR A 113 8.08 -4.27 13.65
N LYS A 114 9.34 -4.44 14.03
CA LYS A 114 9.83 -4.19 15.40
C LYS A 114 9.41 -2.80 15.93
N ASP A 115 9.59 -1.76 15.11
CA ASP A 115 9.27 -0.38 15.45
C ASP A 115 8.30 0.26 14.43
N THR A 116 7.70 -0.51 13.54
CA THR A 116 6.93 0.00 12.40
C THR A 116 5.57 -0.68 12.30
N ALA A 117 4.53 0.13 12.25
CA ALA A 117 3.16 -0.31 11.96
C ALA A 117 2.86 -0.15 10.45
N TYR A 118 2.08 -1.08 9.91
CA TYR A 118 1.64 -1.10 8.52
C TYR A 118 0.13 -1.18 8.46
N GLY A 119 -0.51 -0.34 7.66
CA GLY A 119 -1.96 -0.39 7.55
C GLY A 119 -2.54 0.54 6.51
N PHE A 120 -3.87 0.51 6.47
CA PHE A 120 -4.71 1.36 5.64
C PHE A 120 -5.70 2.09 6.52
N LEU A 121 -5.81 3.40 6.37
CA LEU A 121 -6.89 4.20 6.93
C LEU A 121 -8.05 4.29 5.94
N THR A 122 -7.71 4.28 4.64
CA THR A 122 -8.68 4.39 3.54
C THR A 122 -8.43 3.37 2.43
N ARG A 123 -9.48 3.03 1.70
CA ARG A 123 -9.45 2.19 0.50
C ARG A 123 -10.20 2.87 -0.64
N GLY A 124 -9.79 2.57 -1.88
CA GLY A 124 -10.41 3.10 -3.10
C GLY A 124 -9.85 4.44 -3.56
N CYS A 125 -10.09 4.76 -4.82
CA CYS A 125 -9.61 5.99 -5.45
C CYS A 125 -10.57 6.46 -6.55
N PRO A 126 -10.97 7.75 -6.59
CA PRO A 126 -11.90 8.27 -7.60
C PRO A 126 -11.26 8.55 -8.96
N ARG A 127 -9.95 8.33 -9.15
CA ARG A 127 -9.23 8.77 -10.35
C ARG A 127 -9.46 7.92 -11.60
N GLY A 128 -9.63 6.61 -11.46
CA GLY A 128 -9.87 5.73 -12.61
C GLY A 128 -8.77 5.78 -13.65
N CYS A 129 -7.50 5.80 -13.24
CA CYS A 129 -6.36 5.81 -14.14
C CYS A 129 -6.29 4.49 -14.92
N GLY A 130 -6.16 4.54 -16.26
CA GLY A 130 -6.24 3.37 -17.14
C GLY A 130 -5.15 2.30 -16.93
N PHE A 131 -4.08 2.65 -16.23
CA PHE A 131 -2.99 1.74 -15.86
C PHE A 131 -3.10 1.20 -14.42
N CYS A 132 -4.14 1.59 -13.66
CA CYS A 132 -4.21 1.32 -12.21
C CYS A 132 -5.40 0.41 -11.89
N HIS A 133 -5.15 -0.64 -11.10
CA HIS A 133 -6.17 -1.61 -10.69
C HIS A 133 -6.97 -1.21 -9.44
N VAL A 134 -6.63 -0.09 -8.78
CA VAL A 134 -7.29 0.33 -7.53
C VAL A 134 -8.79 0.49 -7.72
N GLU A 135 -9.25 1.09 -8.83
CA GLU A 135 -10.66 1.24 -9.13
C GLU A 135 -11.39 -0.10 -9.23
N ALA A 136 -10.84 -1.05 -9.98
CA ALA A 136 -11.43 -2.37 -10.18
C ALA A 136 -11.44 -3.19 -8.88
N LYS A 137 -10.38 -3.06 -8.07
CA LYS A 137 -10.21 -3.79 -6.82
C LYS A 137 -11.02 -3.19 -5.66
N GLU A 138 -10.91 -1.89 -5.45
CA GLU A 138 -11.36 -1.21 -4.22
C GLU A 138 -12.50 -0.20 -4.45
N GLY A 139 -12.81 0.12 -5.72
CA GLY A 139 -13.89 1.03 -6.11
C GLY A 139 -13.45 2.48 -6.37
N ARG A 140 -14.42 3.26 -6.86
CA ARG A 140 -14.25 4.67 -7.30
C ARG A 140 -14.42 5.70 -6.19
N CYS A 141 -14.49 5.30 -4.94
CA CYS A 141 -14.59 6.22 -3.81
C CYS A 141 -13.51 5.89 -2.80
N SER A 142 -12.78 6.90 -2.32
CA SER A 142 -11.92 6.72 -1.16
C SER A 142 -12.79 6.75 0.10
N VAL A 143 -12.85 5.64 0.82
CA VAL A 143 -13.65 5.49 2.03
C VAL A 143 -12.78 5.14 3.21
N LYS A 144 -13.11 5.66 4.40
CA LYS A 144 -12.47 5.27 5.66
C LYS A 144 -12.77 3.80 5.94
N VAL A 145 -11.73 3.00 6.21
CA VAL A 145 -11.83 1.57 6.51
C VAL A 145 -11.30 1.22 7.89
N ALA A 146 -10.49 2.06 8.50
CA ALA A 146 -9.98 1.85 9.85
C ALA A 146 -9.64 3.18 10.54
N ASP A 147 -9.58 3.15 11.86
CA ASP A 147 -8.88 4.14 12.67
C ASP A 147 -7.44 3.69 12.90
N LEU A 148 -6.55 4.65 13.16
CA LEU A 148 -5.12 4.37 13.37
C LEU A 148 -4.88 3.34 14.49
N SER A 149 -5.71 3.35 15.54
CA SER A 149 -5.64 2.41 16.67
C SER A 149 -5.86 0.95 16.31
N GLU A 150 -6.42 0.66 15.14
CA GLU A 150 -6.64 -0.72 14.67
C GLU A 150 -5.35 -1.42 14.25
N PHE A 151 -4.32 -0.66 13.87
CA PHE A 151 -3.04 -1.24 13.44
C PHE A 151 -1.79 -0.59 14.07
N TRP A 152 -1.94 0.50 14.84
CA TRP A 152 -0.84 1.17 15.54
C TRP A 152 -1.07 1.20 17.05
N ARG A 153 -0.05 0.88 17.83
CA ARG A 153 -0.06 0.87 19.30
C ARG A 153 1.24 1.42 19.88
N GLY A 154 1.71 2.55 19.32
CA GLY A 154 2.90 3.26 19.81
C GLY A 154 4.20 2.90 19.11
N GLN A 155 4.17 2.22 17.98
CA GLN A 155 5.35 2.03 17.10
C GLN A 155 5.91 3.38 16.68
N LYS A 156 7.22 3.46 16.51
CA LYS A 156 7.91 4.73 16.15
C LYS A 156 7.61 5.19 14.74
N ASN A 157 7.32 4.23 13.85
CA ASN A 157 7.08 4.49 12.44
C ASN A 157 5.71 3.92 12.03
N ILE A 158 5.09 4.57 11.06
CA ILE A 158 3.85 4.15 10.41
C ILE A 158 4.07 4.17 8.90
N ILE A 159 3.79 3.06 8.24
CA ILE A 159 3.74 2.98 6.78
C ILE A 159 2.28 2.84 6.38
N LEU A 160 1.77 3.88 5.69
CA LEU A 160 0.42 3.89 5.16
C LEU A 160 0.41 3.38 3.72
N CYS A 161 -0.45 2.43 3.45
CA CYS A 161 -0.63 1.84 2.14
C CYS A 161 -1.90 2.35 1.42
N ASP A 162 -2.42 3.47 1.86
CA ASP A 162 -3.65 4.09 1.35
C ASP A 162 -3.51 4.52 -0.11
N PRO A 163 -4.41 4.10 -1.02
CA PRO A 163 -4.33 4.48 -2.43
C PRO A 163 -4.53 5.98 -2.67
N ASN A 164 -5.40 6.63 -1.89
CA ASN A 164 -5.65 8.07 -1.98
C ASN A 164 -6.39 8.60 -0.76
N ILE A 165 -5.69 8.77 0.35
CA ILE A 165 -6.27 9.23 1.62
C ILE A 165 -6.92 10.62 1.47
N LEU A 166 -6.33 11.54 0.69
CA LEU A 166 -6.84 12.90 0.53
C LEU A 166 -8.19 12.98 -0.19
N ALA A 167 -8.57 11.94 -0.91
CA ALA A 167 -9.89 11.86 -1.56
C ALA A 167 -11.00 11.38 -0.61
N CYS A 168 -10.65 10.88 0.58
CA CYS A 168 -11.61 10.48 1.59
C CYS A 168 -12.24 11.72 2.25
N LYS A 169 -13.57 11.71 2.45
CA LYS A 169 -14.28 12.81 3.14
C LYS A 169 -13.76 13.03 4.57
N ASP A 170 -13.31 11.97 5.22
CA ASP A 170 -12.84 11.97 6.61
C ASP A 170 -11.31 12.24 6.71
N HIS A 171 -10.62 12.59 5.60
CA HIS A 171 -9.16 12.74 5.57
C HIS A 171 -8.59 13.71 6.61
N ILE A 172 -9.32 14.75 6.99
CA ILE A 172 -8.88 15.71 8.02
C ILE A 172 -8.78 15.04 9.39
N GLU A 173 -9.80 14.25 9.77
CA GLU A 173 -9.79 13.47 11.02
C GLU A 173 -8.66 12.44 11.00
N LEU A 174 -8.49 11.74 9.89
CA LEU A 174 -7.43 10.73 9.74
C LEU A 174 -6.02 11.34 9.79
N LEU A 175 -5.82 12.49 9.16
CA LEU A 175 -4.55 13.24 9.27
C LEU A 175 -4.31 13.72 10.72
N GLN A 176 -5.36 14.12 11.43
CA GLN A 176 -5.23 14.51 12.83
C GLN A 176 -4.78 13.33 13.71
N GLN A 177 -5.30 12.11 13.49
CA GLN A 177 -4.82 10.92 14.19
C GLN A 177 -3.31 10.68 13.97
N LEU A 178 -2.82 10.96 12.75
CA LEU A 178 -1.38 10.85 12.45
C LEU A 178 -0.56 11.93 13.15
N VAL A 179 -1.05 13.17 13.25
CA VAL A 179 -0.43 14.25 14.04
C VAL A 179 -0.33 13.83 15.50
N ASP A 180 -1.43 13.36 16.07
CA ASP A 180 -1.54 13.01 17.50
C ASP A 180 -0.66 11.80 17.86
N SER A 181 -0.42 10.89 16.92
CA SER A 181 0.46 9.72 17.10
C SER A 181 1.90 10.09 17.41
N ARG A 182 2.36 11.25 16.89
CA ARG A 182 3.77 11.68 16.93
C ARG A 182 4.77 10.70 16.33
N ALA A 183 4.28 9.64 15.67
CA ALA A 183 5.11 8.68 14.94
C ALA A 183 5.66 9.30 13.65
N ARG A 184 6.69 8.68 13.09
CA ARG A 184 7.15 9.02 11.74
C ARG A 184 6.25 8.34 10.73
N VAL A 185 5.71 9.09 9.78
CA VAL A 185 4.73 8.60 8.80
C VAL A 185 5.31 8.59 7.40
N ASN A 186 5.20 7.44 6.74
CA ASN A 186 5.46 7.30 5.32
C ASN A 186 4.13 7.06 4.59
N PHE A 187 3.77 7.99 3.68
CA PHE A 187 2.64 7.85 2.76
C PHE A 187 3.08 7.02 1.54
N ASN A 188 3.21 5.71 1.73
CA ASN A 188 3.92 4.80 0.83
C ASN A 188 3.29 4.69 -0.58
N GLN A 189 1.95 4.73 -0.70
CA GLN A 189 1.27 4.67 -2.00
C GLN A 189 1.02 6.06 -2.59
N GLY A 190 1.26 7.12 -1.82
CA GLY A 190 1.23 8.49 -2.26
C GLY A 190 0.00 9.29 -1.86
N LEU A 191 0.13 10.58 -2.10
CA LEU A 191 -0.92 11.57 -1.91
C LEU A 191 -1.27 12.19 -3.28
N ASP A 192 -2.54 12.43 -3.54
CA ASP A 192 -2.96 13.16 -4.72
C ASP A 192 -2.70 14.65 -4.55
N ILE A 193 -1.63 15.16 -5.15
CA ILE A 193 -1.22 16.57 -5.04
C ILE A 193 -2.33 17.55 -5.44
N ARG A 194 -3.24 17.14 -6.34
CA ARG A 194 -4.36 17.97 -6.82
C ARG A 194 -5.36 18.28 -5.70
N LEU A 195 -5.41 17.43 -4.65
CA LEU A 195 -6.31 17.57 -3.51
C LEU A 195 -5.68 18.31 -2.32
N ILE A 196 -4.41 18.69 -2.42
CA ILE A 196 -3.76 19.52 -1.41
C ILE A 196 -4.46 20.91 -1.36
N ASN A 197 -4.84 21.30 -0.15
CA ASN A 197 -5.41 22.59 0.20
C ASN A 197 -4.79 23.09 1.51
N ASP A 198 -5.08 24.32 1.91
CA ASP A 198 -4.44 24.92 3.09
C ASP A 198 -4.74 24.12 4.37
N ARG A 199 -5.95 23.58 4.52
CA ARG A 199 -6.36 22.86 5.72
C ARG A 199 -5.59 21.53 5.89
N ASN A 200 -5.54 20.70 4.85
CA ASN A 200 -4.81 19.42 4.96
C ASN A 200 -3.31 19.61 4.94
N LEU A 201 -2.81 20.67 4.26
CA LEU A 201 -1.40 21.00 4.24
C LEU A 201 -0.87 21.37 5.63
N GLU A 202 -1.64 22.14 6.42
CA GLU A 202 -1.25 22.49 7.80
C GLU A 202 -1.14 21.25 8.71
N LEU A 203 -1.97 20.23 8.51
CA LEU A 203 -1.85 18.97 9.23
C LEU A 203 -0.63 18.18 8.75
N ILE A 204 -0.41 18.09 7.45
CA ILE A 204 0.77 17.40 6.88
C ILE A 204 2.07 18.02 7.41
N LYS A 205 2.15 19.33 7.57
CA LYS A 205 3.31 20.01 8.16
C LYS A 205 3.57 19.63 9.62
N GLN A 206 2.51 19.29 10.37
CA GLN A 206 2.62 18.87 11.78
C GLN A 206 2.99 17.40 11.92
N ILE A 207 2.73 16.56 10.92
CA ILE A 207 3.13 15.15 10.91
C ILE A 207 4.67 15.07 10.79
N LYS A 208 5.27 14.15 11.52
CA LYS A 208 6.69 13.80 11.33
C LYS A 208 6.83 12.93 10.06
N VAL A 209 6.79 13.58 8.91
CA VAL A 209 6.86 12.89 7.63
C VAL A 209 8.25 12.26 7.42
N ASP A 210 8.25 10.95 7.14
CA ASP A 210 9.44 10.18 6.73
C ASP A 210 9.44 9.84 5.23
N GLY A 211 8.30 9.95 4.57
CA GLY A 211 8.18 9.78 3.12
C GLY A 211 6.84 10.29 2.61
N ILE A 212 6.88 11.08 1.55
CA ILE A 212 5.70 11.48 0.78
C ILE A 212 5.96 11.15 -0.69
N HIS A 213 4.98 10.52 -1.30
CA HIS A 213 4.98 10.23 -2.72
C HIS A 213 3.85 10.99 -3.39
N PHE A 214 4.15 11.65 -4.50
CA PHE A 214 3.18 12.23 -5.42
C PHE A 214 3.27 11.50 -6.76
N ALA A 215 2.33 11.76 -7.65
CA ALA A 215 2.36 11.24 -9.00
C ALA A 215 2.14 12.36 -10.03
N PHE A 216 2.94 12.33 -11.09
CA PHE A 216 2.77 13.15 -12.28
C PHE A 216 2.80 12.25 -13.52
N ASP A 217 1.82 11.36 -13.64
CA ASP A 217 1.81 10.30 -14.66
C ASP A 217 1.27 10.79 -16.00
N ARG A 218 0.34 11.73 -16.01
CA ARG A 218 -0.36 12.22 -17.20
C ARG A 218 0.05 13.64 -17.54
N TRP A 219 0.50 13.85 -18.77
CA TRP A 219 0.88 15.17 -19.27
C TRP A 219 -0.29 16.17 -19.26
N GLN A 220 -1.50 15.69 -19.54
CA GLN A 220 -2.72 16.51 -19.53
C GLN A 220 -3.02 17.17 -18.19
N ASP A 221 -2.51 16.61 -17.10
CA ASP A 221 -2.70 17.14 -15.74
C ASP A 221 -1.66 18.21 -15.36
N LYS A 222 -0.73 18.58 -16.29
CA LYS A 222 0.39 19.50 -16.04
C LYS A 222 -0.06 20.81 -15.40
N GLU A 223 -1.07 21.46 -16.01
CA GLU A 223 -1.54 22.78 -15.58
C GLU A 223 -2.12 22.78 -14.15
N ILE A 224 -2.46 21.61 -13.61
CA ILE A 224 -2.95 21.45 -12.25
C ILE A 224 -1.83 20.98 -11.32
N ILE A 225 -1.03 19.99 -11.76
CA ILE A 225 -0.04 19.34 -10.91
C ILE A 225 1.16 20.24 -10.66
N GLU A 226 1.72 20.87 -11.70
CA GLU A 226 2.93 21.68 -11.54
C GLU A 226 2.77 22.84 -10.54
N PRO A 227 1.74 23.70 -10.64
CA PRO A 227 1.55 24.78 -9.64
C PRO A 227 1.39 24.23 -8.22
N LYS A 228 0.71 23.10 -8.07
CA LYS A 228 0.52 22.44 -6.76
C LYS A 228 1.81 21.88 -6.18
N LEU A 229 2.68 21.26 -6.98
CA LEU A 229 3.99 20.80 -6.54
C LEU A 229 4.87 21.98 -6.11
N ARG A 230 4.89 23.09 -6.87
CA ARG A 230 5.62 24.32 -6.51
C ARG A 230 5.08 24.93 -5.21
N GLN A 231 3.76 25.05 -5.08
CA GLN A 231 3.11 25.53 -3.86
C GLN A 231 3.43 24.64 -2.64
N PHE A 232 3.42 23.32 -2.83
CA PHE A 232 3.75 22.38 -1.77
C PHE A 232 5.20 22.54 -1.31
N ALA A 233 6.16 22.61 -2.24
CA ALA A 233 7.57 22.85 -1.93
C ALA A 233 7.78 24.15 -1.15
N GLU A 234 7.19 25.24 -1.61
CA GLU A 234 7.29 26.57 -1.00
C GLU A 234 6.70 26.60 0.42
N LYS A 235 5.44 26.12 0.57
CA LYS A 235 4.72 26.21 1.84
C LYS A 235 5.23 25.27 2.92
N THR A 236 5.81 24.11 2.55
CA THR A 236 6.26 23.09 3.52
C THR A 236 7.76 23.11 3.73
N GLY A 237 8.54 23.52 2.75
CA GLY A 237 9.98 23.34 2.70
C GLY A 237 10.40 21.86 2.73
N PHE A 238 9.50 20.95 2.34
CA PHE A 238 9.83 19.52 2.17
C PHE A 238 10.53 19.31 0.84
N HIS A 239 11.49 18.39 0.82
CA HIS A 239 12.29 18.04 -0.34
C HIS A 239 12.85 16.61 -0.18
N ARG A 240 13.69 16.12 -1.13
CA ARG A 240 14.24 14.76 -1.13
C ARG A 240 14.97 14.32 0.17
N ASN A 241 15.50 15.26 0.95
CA ASN A 241 16.21 14.94 2.21
C ASN A 241 15.36 15.27 3.45
N LYS A 242 14.30 16.10 3.31
CA LYS A 242 13.37 16.47 4.36
C LYS A 242 11.97 16.11 3.93
N GLY A 243 11.33 15.15 4.63
CA GLY A 243 10.06 14.57 4.21
C GLY A 243 10.19 13.58 3.05
N LYS A 244 11.40 13.38 2.51
CA LYS A 244 11.74 12.43 1.43
C LYS A 244 10.71 12.45 0.31
N VAL A 245 10.47 13.64 -0.27
CA VAL A 245 9.48 13.83 -1.32
C VAL A 245 9.92 13.16 -2.60
N THR A 246 9.12 12.22 -3.07
CA THR A 246 9.30 11.49 -4.34
C THR A 246 8.12 11.76 -5.25
N VAL A 247 8.37 11.87 -6.55
CA VAL A 247 7.31 12.02 -7.57
C VAL A 247 7.42 10.86 -8.54
N TYR A 248 6.41 10.01 -8.58
CA TYR A 248 6.24 8.96 -9.57
C TYR A 248 5.95 9.59 -10.93
N ILE A 249 6.63 9.13 -11.96
CA ILE A 249 6.51 9.62 -13.32
C ILE A 249 6.37 8.41 -14.23
N LEU A 250 5.15 8.13 -14.67
CA LEU A 250 4.92 7.08 -15.65
C LEU A 250 5.39 7.58 -17.02
N THR A 251 6.42 6.96 -17.56
CA THR A 251 7.01 7.31 -18.86
C THR A 251 6.50 6.38 -19.96
N ASN A 252 6.50 6.84 -21.20
CA ASN A 252 6.02 6.07 -22.35
C ASN A 252 4.52 5.72 -22.31
N TYR A 253 3.73 6.43 -21.49
CA TYR A 253 2.28 6.28 -21.41
C TYR A 253 1.60 7.57 -21.91
N ASP A 254 1.19 7.61 -23.17
CA ASP A 254 0.64 8.79 -23.87
C ASP A 254 1.50 10.06 -23.70
N THR A 255 2.82 9.90 -23.65
CA THR A 255 3.78 10.99 -23.45
C THR A 255 4.95 10.90 -24.42
N THR A 256 5.53 12.06 -24.80
CA THR A 256 6.77 12.14 -25.55
C THR A 256 7.98 12.15 -24.61
N LEU A 257 9.16 11.84 -25.15
CA LEU A 257 10.41 11.92 -24.38
C LEU A 257 10.64 13.32 -23.80
N GLU A 258 10.30 14.39 -24.54
CA GLU A 258 10.44 15.77 -24.07
C GLU A 258 9.53 16.04 -22.86
N GLN A 259 8.31 15.51 -22.88
CA GLN A 259 7.36 15.63 -21.77
C GLN A 259 7.83 14.84 -20.55
N ASP A 260 8.42 13.68 -20.75
CA ASP A 260 8.99 12.86 -19.70
C ASP A 260 10.19 13.55 -19.04
N LEU A 261 11.10 14.06 -19.86
CA LEU A 261 12.26 14.83 -19.41
C LEU A 261 11.87 16.11 -18.68
N TYR A 262 10.84 16.81 -19.15
CA TYR A 262 10.30 18.00 -18.48
C TYR A 262 9.83 17.69 -17.04
N ARG A 263 9.05 16.61 -16.85
CA ARG A 263 8.56 16.21 -15.55
C ARG A 263 9.69 15.84 -14.59
N ILE A 264 10.71 15.15 -15.10
CA ILE A 264 11.93 14.82 -14.34
C ILE A 264 12.70 16.10 -13.96
N GLN A 265 12.85 17.05 -14.88
CA GLN A 265 13.53 18.31 -14.65
C GLN A 265 12.79 19.16 -13.62
N LEU A 266 11.47 19.26 -13.70
CA LEU A 266 10.64 19.94 -12.71
C LEU A 266 10.88 19.39 -11.30
N CYS A 267 10.93 18.07 -11.14
CA CYS A 267 11.23 17.47 -9.83
C CYS A 267 12.61 17.89 -9.31
N ARG A 268 13.63 17.95 -10.18
CA ARG A 268 14.96 18.40 -9.81
C ARG A 268 14.99 19.87 -9.39
N GLU A 269 14.29 20.74 -10.11
CA GLU A 269 14.14 22.15 -9.76
C GLU A 269 13.50 22.34 -8.38
N LEU A 270 12.51 21.53 -8.05
CA LEU A 270 11.85 21.53 -6.74
C LEU A 270 12.65 20.79 -5.65
N ASN A 271 13.82 20.24 -6.00
CA ASN A 271 14.61 19.38 -5.10
C ASN A 271 13.84 18.15 -4.59
N PHE A 272 12.90 17.62 -5.38
CA PHE A 272 12.22 16.36 -5.16
C PHE A 272 12.96 15.21 -5.84
N SER A 273 12.73 13.97 -5.41
CA SER A 273 13.26 12.78 -6.08
C SER A 273 12.32 12.36 -7.21
N PRO A 274 12.68 12.47 -8.50
CA PRO A 274 11.92 11.85 -9.56
C PRO A 274 12.08 10.34 -9.51
N TYR A 275 10.98 9.61 -9.70
CA TYR A 275 10.97 8.15 -9.83
C TYR A 275 10.31 7.75 -11.15
N PRO A 276 11.08 7.69 -12.25
CA PRO A 276 10.56 7.25 -13.55
C PRO A 276 10.21 5.76 -13.53
N MET A 277 9.01 5.46 -14.00
CA MET A 277 8.52 4.09 -14.24
C MET A 277 8.23 3.94 -15.72
N ILE A 278 8.69 2.87 -16.34
CA ILE A 278 8.44 2.58 -17.76
C ILE A 278 7.15 1.77 -17.87
N TYR A 279 6.22 2.27 -18.71
CA TYR A 279 5.00 1.56 -19.07
C TYR A 279 5.22 0.62 -20.25
#